data_30cf0ac489cff1f8284c46d2c546ce35
#
_entry.id   30cf0ac489cff1f8284c46d2c546ce35
#
_cell.length_a   1.000
_cell.length_b   1.000
_cell.length_c   1.000
_cell.angle_alpha   90.00
_cell.angle_beta   90.00
_cell.angle_gamma   90.00
#
_symmetry.space_group_name_H-M   'P 1'
#
loop_
_entity.id
_entity.type
_entity.pdbx_description
1 polymer ?
#
loop_
_entity_poly.entity_id
_entity_poly.type
_entity_poly.pdbx_seq_one_letter_code
_entity_poly.pdbx_strand_id
1 'polypeptide(L)'
;KNLLKSVHQEVLTASEKQAFAILENWDGDYLKSAVGPTIYNRFLYAFLKATYEDELGVGFELFLNSQLQDQVLPSQINRLNSVWWDNITTQETIETRADIVHASFKNTVSFLQNQLGKNAAGWSWNRVISVEYEHAIGKAGGMLRKLFNVGPFETIGGNEVINNQIFKLDSTGYYK
;
A
#
# COMPACT_ATOMS: atom_id res chain seq x y z
N LYS A 1 10.39 -0.07 -8.61
CA LYS A 1 11.02 -1.22 -9.31
C LYS A 1 12.36 -1.63 -8.70
N ASN A 2 13.24 -0.70 -8.29
CA ASN A 2 14.52 -1.08 -7.69
C ASN A 2 14.39 -1.93 -6.41
N LEU A 3 13.41 -1.65 -5.55
CA LEU A 3 13.15 -2.46 -4.36
C LEU A 3 12.73 -3.89 -4.69
N LEU A 4 11.99 -4.10 -5.78
CA LEU A 4 11.54 -5.44 -6.17
C LEU A 4 12.69 -6.41 -6.46
N LYS A 5 13.88 -5.90 -6.80
CA LYS A 5 15.10 -6.73 -6.98
C LYS A 5 15.55 -7.42 -5.70
N SER A 6 15.10 -6.94 -4.55
CA SER A 6 15.37 -7.56 -3.24
C SER A 6 14.35 -8.65 -2.86
N VAL A 7 13.33 -8.89 -3.67
CA VAL A 7 12.39 -9.99 -3.44
C VAL A 7 13.03 -11.30 -3.94
N HIS A 8 13.08 -12.28 -3.08
CA HIS A 8 13.64 -13.60 -3.38
C HIS A 8 12.62 -14.41 -4.18
N GLN A 9 12.71 -14.33 -5.52
CA GLN A 9 11.72 -14.89 -6.44
C GLN A 9 11.65 -16.42 -6.42
N GLU A 10 12.76 -17.08 -6.09
CA GLU A 10 12.90 -18.54 -6.00
C GLU A 10 11.97 -19.17 -4.96
N VAL A 11 11.71 -18.46 -3.88
CA VAL A 11 10.86 -18.96 -2.77
C VAL A 11 9.41 -18.49 -2.84
N LEU A 12 9.01 -17.78 -3.90
CA LEU A 12 7.66 -17.29 -4.09
C LEU A 12 6.71 -18.41 -4.53
N THR A 13 5.51 -18.41 -3.95
CA THR A 13 4.38 -19.23 -4.42
C THR A 13 3.88 -18.78 -5.79
N ALA A 14 3.05 -19.58 -6.44
CA ALA A 14 2.49 -19.24 -7.76
C ALA A 14 1.74 -17.90 -7.77
N SER A 15 0.93 -17.62 -6.73
CA SER A 15 0.22 -16.34 -6.60
C SER A 15 1.16 -15.16 -6.36
N GLU A 16 2.20 -15.34 -5.56
CA GLU A 16 3.20 -14.30 -5.31
C GLU A 16 4.00 -14.00 -6.59
N LYS A 17 4.35 -15.02 -7.37
CA LYS A 17 4.98 -14.85 -8.69
C LYS A 17 4.09 -14.09 -9.67
N GLN A 18 2.79 -14.39 -9.68
CA GLN A 18 1.83 -13.65 -10.50
C GLN A 18 1.75 -12.17 -10.08
N ALA A 19 1.59 -11.89 -8.79
CA ALA A 19 1.55 -10.52 -8.27
C ALA A 19 2.87 -9.77 -8.53
N PHE A 20 4.01 -10.44 -8.38
CA PHE A 20 5.33 -9.89 -8.68
C PHE A 20 5.44 -9.47 -10.15
N ALA A 21 5.09 -10.37 -11.08
CA ALA A 21 5.14 -10.09 -12.51
C ALA A 21 4.21 -8.91 -12.89
N ILE A 22 3.02 -8.82 -12.30
CA ILE A 22 2.11 -7.69 -12.52
C ILE A 22 2.76 -6.39 -12.07
N LEU A 23 3.32 -6.35 -10.86
CA LEU A 23 3.93 -5.14 -10.30
C LEU A 23 5.20 -4.74 -11.04
N GLU A 24 6.04 -5.70 -11.44
CA GLU A 24 7.26 -5.46 -12.20
C GLU A 24 6.98 -4.83 -13.57
N ASN A 25 5.94 -5.32 -14.27
CA ASN A 25 5.54 -4.86 -15.60
C ASN A 25 4.58 -3.65 -15.56
N TRP A 26 4.12 -3.22 -14.40
CA TRP A 26 3.23 -2.08 -14.28
C TRP A 26 3.95 -0.79 -14.70
N ASP A 27 3.30 -0.02 -15.55
CA ASP A 27 3.81 1.23 -16.14
C ASP A 27 3.63 2.49 -15.27
N GLY A 28 2.88 2.37 -14.16
CA GLY A 28 2.55 3.49 -13.28
C GLY A 28 1.14 4.05 -13.49
N ASP A 29 0.40 3.55 -14.46
CA ASP A 29 -0.96 4.03 -14.75
C ASP A 29 -1.98 3.56 -13.70
N TYR A 30 -2.82 4.51 -13.24
CA TYR A 30 -3.89 4.28 -12.27
C TYR A 30 -5.26 4.15 -12.95
N LEU A 31 -5.36 3.25 -13.91
CA LEU A 31 -6.63 2.94 -14.56
C LEU A 31 -7.53 2.10 -13.66
N LYS A 32 -8.86 2.21 -13.81
CA LYS A 32 -9.85 1.47 -13.02
C LYS A 32 -9.61 -0.05 -13.02
N SER A 33 -9.25 -0.61 -14.17
CA SER A 33 -9.01 -2.04 -14.37
C SER A 33 -7.57 -2.47 -14.06
N ALA A 34 -6.65 -1.53 -13.82
CA ALA A 34 -5.25 -1.85 -13.53
C ALA A 34 -5.11 -2.54 -12.17
N VAL A 35 -4.27 -3.57 -12.11
CA VAL A 35 -3.97 -4.32 -10.88
C VAL A 35 -2.75 -3.77 -10.17
N GLY A 36 -1.78 -3.26 -10.93
CA GLY A 36 -0.54 -2.71 -10.41
C GLY A 36 -0.71 -1.70 -9.28
N PRO A 37 -1.62 -0.70 -9.40
CA PRO A 37 -1.86 0.27 -8.32
C PRO A 37 -2.29 -0.37 -6.99
N THR A 38 -3.14 -1.39 -7.05
CA THR A 38 -3.62 -2.11 -5.86
C THR A 38 -2.47 -2.78 -5.12
N ILE A 39 -1.61 -3.50 -5.86
CA ILE A 39 -0.45 -4.17 -5.28
C ILE A 39 0.56 -3.15 -4.76
N TYR A 40 0.84 -2.09 -5.55
CA TYR A 40 1.81 -1.06 -5.21
C TYR A 40 1.46 -0.34 -3.91
N ASN A 41 0.24 0.17 -3.78
CA ASN A 41 -0.14 0.94 -2.60
C ASN A 41 -0.18 0.06 -1.34
N ARG A 42 -0.67 -1.17 -1.45
CA ARG A 42 -0.61 -2.10 -0.31
C ARG A 42 0.83 -2.47 0.05
N PHE A 43 1.70 -2.66 -0.94
CA PHE A 43 3.12 -2.91 -0.72
C PHE A 43 3.80 -1.69 -0.07
N LEU A 44 3.52 -0.49 -0.54
CA LEU A 44 4.05 0.74 0.05
C LEU A 44 3.69 0.85 1.54
N TYR A 45 2.41 0.61 1.88
CA TYR A 45 1.98 0.60 3.28
C TYR A 45 2.73 -0.46 4.10
N ALA A 46 2.78 -1.71 3.60
CA ALA A 46 3.44 -2.80 4.32
C ALA A 46 4.93 -2.54 4.51
N PHE A 47 5.57 -1.94 3.51
CA PHE A 47 6.98 -1.56 3.56
C PHE A 47 7.25 -0.43 4.55
N LEU A 48 6.44 0.65 4.51
CA LEU A 48 6.57 1.75 5.47
C LEU A 48 6.32 1.27 6.90
N LYS A 49 5.32 0.40 7.08
CA LYS A 49 5.00 -0.19 8.37
C LYS A 49 6.17 -1.03 8.92
N ALA A 50 6.72 -1.92 8.10
CA ALA A 50 7.82 -2.79 8.50
C ALA A 50 9.15 -2.04 8.71
N THR A 51 9.27 -0.81 8.17
CA THR A 51 10.47 0.02 8.28
C THR A 51 10.43 0.99 9.44
N TYR A 52 9.24 1.44 9.87
CA TYR A 52 9.14 2.60 10.76
C TYR A 52 8.22 2.42 11.96
N GLU A 53 7.29 1.45 11.96
CA GLU A 53 6.27 1.38 13.01
C GLU A 53 6.86 1.04 14.37
N ASP A 54 7.85 0.19 14.43
CA ASP A 54 8.45 -0.28 15.67
C ASP A 54 9.20 0.82 16.43
N GLU A 55 9.87 1.74 15.73
CA GLU A 55 10.50 2.91 16.36
C GLU A 55 9.52 4.06 16.59
N LEU A 56 8.61 4.29 15.64
CA LEU A 56 7.68 5.43 15.74
C LEU A 56 6.50 5.15 16.67
N GLY A 57 6.13 3.88 16.89
CA GLY A 57 5.01 3.50 17.74
C GLY A 57 3.73 4.24 17.37
N VAL A 58 3.13 4.92 18.34
CA VAL A 58 1.91 5.74 18.13
C VAL A 58 2.09 6.89 17.15
N GLY A 59 3.33 7.28 16.86
CA GLY A 59 3.67 8.32 15.87
C GLY A 59 3.56 7.84 14.42
N PHE A 60 3.49 6.53 14.18
CA PHE A 60 3.44 5.96 12.83
C PHE A 60 2.23 6.47 12.01
N GLU A 61 1.05 6.57 12.63
CA GLU A 61 -0.14 7.12 11.97
C GLU A 61 0.02 8.60 11.58
N LEU A 62 0.71 9.39 12.40
CA LEU A 62 1.03 10.78 12.07
C LEU A 62 2.02 10.85 10.91
N PHE A 63 3.01 9.96 10.89
CA PHE A 63 3.96 9.84 9.80
C PHE A 63 3.26 9.49 8.48
N LEU A 64 2.37 8.49 8.46
CA LEU A 64 1.59 8.11 7.27
C LEU A 64 0.69 9.24 6.76
N ASN A 65 0.14 10.07 7.65
CA ASN A 65 -0.74 11.17 7.30
C ASN A 65 0.00 12.49 6.99
N SER A 66 1.31 12.48 7.04
CA SER A 66 2.18 13.61 6.70
C SER A 66 2.82 13.41 5.32
N GLN A 67 3.42 14.46 4.77
CA GLN A 67 4.25 14.37 3.56
C GLN A 67 5.69 13.91 3.85
N LEU A 68 6.01 13.57 5.10
CA LEU A 68 7.36 13.15 5.50
C LEU A 68 7.77 11.84 4.81
N GLN A 69 6.85 10.91 4.63
CA GLN A 69 7.11 9.66 3.91
C GLN A 69 7.65 9.92 2.49
N ASP A 70 7.08 10.87 1.76
CA ASP A 70 7.49 11.20 0.39
C ASP A 70 8.90 11.83 0.36
N GLN A 71 9.29 12.53 1.42
CA GLN A 71 10.59 13.16 1.55
C GLN A 71 11.68 12.16 1.97
N VAL A 72 11.38 11.25 2.91
CA VAL A 72 12.40 10.34 3.46
C VAL A 72 12.59 9.09 2.62
N LEU A 73 11.54 8.58 1.98
CA LEU A 73 11.55 7.31 1.27
C LEU A 73 12.61 7.24 0.16
N PRO A 74 12.75 8.23 -0.75
CA PRO A 74 13.75 8.19 -1.81
C PRO A 74 15.19 8.08 -1.30
N SER A 75 15.49 8.72 -0.17
CA SER A 75 16.79 8.62 0.50
C SER A 75 16.97 7.27 1.19
N GLN A 76 15.95 6.83 1.93
CA GLN A 76 16.00 5.62 2.74
C GLN A 76 16.18 4.36 1.89
N ILE A 77 15.45 4.21 0.79
CA ILE A 77 15.54 3.02 -0.08
C ILE A 77 16.95 2.80 -0.66
N ASN A 78 17.77 3.84 -0.72
CA ASN A 78 19.14 3.76 -1.23
C ASN A 78 20.19 3.47 -0.12
N ARG A 79 19.81 3.49 1.15
CA ARG A 79 20.71 3.21 2.28
C ARG A 79 20.66 1.73 2.61
N LEU A 80 21.69 0.99 2.20
CA LEU A 80 21.75 -0.46 2.44
C LEU A 80 21.87 -0.81 3.93
N ASN A 81 22.61 0.00 4.68
CA ASN A 81 22.95 -0.24 6.09
C ASN A 81 22.28 0.79 7.01
N SER A 82 20.99 1.02 6.84
CA SER A 82 20.23 1.89 7.73
C SER A 82 19.76 1.12 8.96
N VAL A 83 19.80 1.75 10.11
CA VAL A 83 19.25 1.21 11.37
C VAL A 83 17.72 0.97 11.30
N TRP A 84 17.04 1.70 10.44
CA TRP A 84 15.59 1.56 10.20
C TRP A 84 15.18 0.25 9.52
N TRP A 85 16.13 -0.62 9.13
CA TRP A 85 15.80 -1.94 8.60
C TRP A 85 15.66 -2.98 9.69
N ASP A 86 16.25 -2.74 10.86
CA ASP A 86 16.20 -3.63 12.00
C ASP A 86 14.86 -3.46 12.74
N ASN A 87 14.17 -4.56 12.97
CA ASN A 87 12.97 -4.54 13.80
C ASN A 87 13.37 -4.63 15.27
N ILE A 88 13.33 -3.52 15.98
CA ILE A 88 13.75 -3.46 17.38
C ILE A 88 12.96 -4.38 18.34
N THR A 89 11.87 -4.97 17.89
CA THR A 89 11.11 -5.95 18.67
C THR A 89 11.64 -7.38 18.53
N THR A 90 12.50 -7.66 17.54
CA THR A 90 13.18 -8.96 17.39
C THR A 90 14.52 -8.92 18.10
N GLN A 91 14.82 -9.94 18.94
CA GLN A 91 16.02 -9.94 19.80
C GLN A 91 17.21 -10.70 19.20
N GLU A 92 16.97 -11.62 18.29
CA GLU A 92 17.97 -12.56 17.80
C GLU A 92 18.34 -12.33 16.32
N THR A 93 17.68 -11.42 15.65
CA THR A 93 17.84 -11.19 14.23
C THR A 93 17.96 -9.69 13.96
N ILE A 94 18.94 -9.29 13.19
CA ILE A 94 19.07 -7.94 12.63
C ILE A 94 18.61 -8.02 11.18
N GLU A 95 17.49 -7.43 10.89
CA GLU A 95 16.91 -7.45 9.55
C GLU A 95 17.69 -6.53 8.60
N THR A 96 17.73 -6.94 7.36
CA THR A 96 18.29 -6.12 6.27
C THR A 96 17.15 -5.49 5.44
N ARG A 97 17.50 -4.50 4.62
CA ARG A 97 16.55 -3.95 3.64
C ARG A 97 15.90 -5.05 2.77
N ALA A 98 16.66 -6.09 2.40
CA ALA A 98 16.14 -7.17 1.58
C ALA A 98 15.08 -7.99 2.33
N ASP A 99 15.30 -8.26 3.61
CA ASP A 99 14.36 -8.97 4.47
C ASP A 99 13.06 -8.19 4.62
N ILE A 100 13.16 -6.89 4.93
CA ILE A 100 11.98 -6.00 5.02
C ILE A 100 11.19 -5.95 3.71
N VAL A 101 11.86 -5.78 2.57
CA VAL A 101 11.20 -5.75 1.26
C VAL A 101 10.52 -7.08 0.96
N HIS A 102 11.21 -8.21 1.18
CA HIS A 102 10.66 -9.55 0.93
C HIS A 102 9.45 -9.84 1.81
N ALA A 103 9.56 -9.59 3.12
CA ALA A 103 8.47 -9.78 4.07
C ALA A 103 7.27 -8.89 3.75
N SER A 104 7.49 -7.61 3.40
CA SER A 104 6.45 -6.67 3.02
C SER A 104 5.71 -7.12 1.76
N PHE A 105 6.44 -7.65 0.77
CA PHE A 105 5.83 -8.17 -0.45
C PHE A 105 4.93 -9.38 -0.16
N LYS A 106 5.40 -10.35 0.62
CA LYS A 106 4.60 -11.51 1.03
C LYS A 106 3.37 -11.13 1.84
N ASN A 107 3.53 -10.19 2.79
CA ASN A 107 2.41 -9.64 3.56
C ASN A 107 1.37 -9.01 2.64
N THR A 108 1.82 -8.24 1.65
CA THR A 108 0.95 -7.61 0.63
C THR A 108 0.11 -8.65 -0.10
N VAL A 109 0.75 -9.68 -0.63
CA VAL A 109 0.03 -10.73 -1.40
C VAL A 109 -0.95 -11.47 -0.51
N SER A 110 -0.54 -11.86 0.70
CA SER A 110 -1.41 -12.52 1.68
C SER A 110 -2.63 -11.68 2.02
N PHE A 111 -2.43 -10.38 2.30
CA PHE A 111 -3.51 -9.45 2.59
C PHE A 111 -4.50 -9.34 1.42
N LEU A 112 -3.98 -9.13 0.20
CA LEU A 112 -4.82 -8.99 -1.00
C LEU A 112 -5.57 -10.27 -1.34
N GLN A 113 -4.97 -11.43 -1.15
CA GLN A 113 -5.64 -12.73 -1.31
C GLN A 113 -6.84 -12.86 -0.36
N ASN A 114 -6.67 -12.45 0.88
CA ASN A 114 -7.73 -12.51 1.90
C ASN A 114 -8.87 -11.54 1.60
N GLN A 115 -8.57 -10.36 1.05
CA GLN A 115 -9.56 -9.31 0.76
C GLN A 115 -10.23 -9.47 -0.62
N LEU A 116 -9.48 -9.85 -1.63
CA LEU A 116 -9.90 -9.80 -3.03
C LEU A 116 -9.97 -11.16 -3.72
N GLY A 117 -9.51 -12.22 -3.02
CA GLY A 117 -9.47 -13.58 -3.54
C GLY A 117 -8.12 -13.98 -4.14
N LYS A 118 -7.95 -15.27 -4.40
CA LYS A 118 -6.64 -15.89 -4.72
C LYS A 118 -6.03 -15.49 -6.06
N ASN A 119 -6.85 -15.02 -7.02
CA ASN A 119 -6.38 -14.67 -8.36
C ASN A 119 -5.93 -13.21 -8.40
N ALA A 120 -4.63 -12.97 -8.48
CA ALA A 120 -4.07 -11.61 -8.50
C ALA A 120 -4.55 -10.79 -9.71
N ALA A 121 -4.85 -11.40 -10.86
CA ALA A 121 -5.40 -10.68 -12.01
C ALA A 121 -6.76 -10.01 -11.74
N GLY A 122 -7.47 -10.44 -10.70
CA GLY A 122 -8.75 -9.85 -10.29
C GLY A 122 -8.62 -8.70 -9.29
N TRP A 123 -7.44 -8.27 -8.89
CA TRP A 123 -7.23 -7.21 -7.89
C TRP A 123 -7.24 -5.81 -8.51
N SER A 124 -8.23 -5.51 -9.34
CA SER A 124 -8.33 -4.23 -10.04
C SER A 124 -8.52 -3.04 -9.10
N TRP A 125 -8.00 -1.89 -9.50
CA TRP A 125 -7.97 -0.66 -8.71
C TRP A 125 -9.36 -0.18 -8.30
N ASN A 126 -10.36 -0.27 -9.17
CA ASN A 126 -11.75 0.10 -8.87
C ASN A 126 -12.42 -0.74 -7.76
N ARG A 127 -11.84 -1.88 -7.40
CA ARG A 127 -12.35 -2.70 -6.28
C ARG A 127 -11.92 -2.19 -4.90
N VAL A 128 -10.90 -1.36 -4.86
CA VAL A 128 -10.26 -0.93 -3.60
C VAL A 128 -10.36 0.56 -3.37
N ILE A 129 -10.62 1.35 -4.41
CA ILE A 129 -10.76 2.80 -4.30
C ILE A 129 -12.08 3.28 -4.89
N SER A 130 -12.71 4.20 -4.18
CA SER A 130 -13.92 4.89 -4.64
C SER A 130 -14.00 6.27 -4.00
N VAL A 131 -14.73 7.17 -4.61
CA VAL A 131 -14.98 8.52 -4.10
C VAL A 131 -16.43 8.65 -3.70
N GLU A 132 -16.67 9.09 -2.49
CA GLU A 132 -18.00 9.43 -1.97
C GLU A 132 -17.98 10.88 -1.49
N TYR A 133 -18.94 11.64 -1.96
CA TYR A 133 -19.13 13.02 -1.50
C TYR A 133 -20.05 13.01 -0.30
N GLU A 134 -19.49 13.31 0.86
CA GLU A 134 -20.24 13.32 2.13
C GLU A 134 -21.10 14.58 2.26
N HIS A 135 -22.38 14.39 2.50
CA HIS A 135 -23.27 15.46 2.96
C HIS A 135 -23.23 15.57 4.49
N ALA A 136 -23.39 16.78 5.02
CA ALA A 136 -23.36 17.02 6.47
C ALA A 136 -24.33 16.12 7.25
N ILE A 137 -25.53 15.89 6.73
CA ILE A 137 -26.54 14.98 7.31
C ILE A 137 -26.10 13.52 7.15
N GLY A 138 -25.45 13.16 6.04
CA GLY A 138 -24.94 11.82 5.77
C GLY A 138 -23.85 11.34 6.74
N LYS A 139 -23.12 12.29 7.37
CA LYS A 139 -22.13 11.98 8.42
C LYS A 139 -22.70 11.24 9.63
N ALA A 140 -24.00 11.33 9.88
CA ALA A 140 -24.65 10.56 10.92
C ALA A 140 -24.69 9.05 10.64
N GLY A 141 -24.32 8.62 9.42
CA GLY A 141 -24.19 7.22 9.05
C GLY A 141 -25.51 6.51 8.71
N GLY A 142 -25.43 5.18 8.55
CA GLY A 142 -26.60 4.34 8.33
C GLY A 142 -27.42 4.71 7.08
N MET A 143 -28.75 4.83 7.28
CA MET A 143 -29.69 5.18 6.19
C MET A 143 -29.46 6.61 5.69
N LEU A 144 -29.07 7.55 6.58
CA LEU A 144 -28.83 8.94 6.21
C LEU A 144 -27.63 9.07 5.28
N ARG A 145 -26.58 8.29 5.47
CA ARG A 145 -25.45 8.23 4.53
C ARG A 145 -25.92 7.80 3.14
N LYS A 146 -26.73 6.75 3.04
CA LYS A 146 -27.25 6.25 1.76
C LYS A 146 -28.18 7.23 1.04
N LEU A 147 -28.89 8.07 1.80
CA LEU A 147 -29.87 9.01 1.25
C LEU A 147 -29.24 10.34 0.84
N PHE A 148 -28.24 10.82 1.56
CA PHE A 148 -27.71 12.17 1.40
C PHE A 148 -26.30 12.21 0.78
N ASN A 149 -25.49 11.17 0.93
CA ASN A 149 -24.19 11.13 0.27
C ASN A 149 -24.34 10.80 -1.21
N VAL A 150 -23.42 11.31 -2.02
CA VAL A 150 -23.40 11.08 -3.48
C VAL A 150 -22.20 10.19 -3.81
N GLY A 151 -22.46 9.01 -4.38
CA GLY A 151 -21.46 7.98 -4.65
C GLY A 151 -21.83 6.64 -3.99
N PRO A 152 -20.87 5.72 -3.77
CA PRO A 152 -19.48 5.84 -4.20
C PRO A 152 -19.30 5.72 -5.71
N PHE A 153 -18.38 6.50 -6.27
CA PHE A 153 -18.01 6.45 -7.68
C PHE A 153 -16.65 5.77 -7.85
N GLU A 154 -16.54 4.92 -8.85
CA GLU A 154 -15.24 4.43 -9.28
C GLU A 154 -14.39 5.57 -9.81
N THR A 155 -13.15 5.66 -9.34
CA THR A 155 -12.21 6.70 -9.76
C THR A 155 -10.97 6.11 -10.41
N ILE A 156 -10.26 6.96 -11.13
CA ILE A 156 -8.89 6.74 -11.61
C ILE A 156 -7.95 7.59 -10.78
N GLY A 157 -6.66 7.30 -10.86
CA GLY A 157 -5.64 8.12 -10.20
C GLY A 157 -5.26 7.62 -8.82
N GLY A 158 -4.28 8.28 -8.26
CA GLY A 158 -3.65 8.00 -6.97
C GLY A 158 -2.96 9.26 -6.44
N ASN A 159 -2.15 9.13 -5.40
CA ASN A 159 -1.56 10.29 -4.72
C ASN A 159 -0.56 11.08 -5.59
N GLU A 160 0.14 10.41 -6.50
CA GLU A 160 1.20 11.02 -7.33
C GLU A 160 0.77 11.31 -8.76
N VAL A 161 -0.52 11.24 -9.04
CA VAL A 161 -1.09 11.55 -10.35
C VAL A 161 -1.97 12.80 -10.28
N ILE A 162 -2.17 13.45 -11.43
CA ILE A 162 -3.01 14.66 -11.53
C ILE A 162 -4.47 14.25 -11.27
N ASN A 163 -4.87 14.29 -10.01
CA ASN A 163 -6.26 14.35 -9.59
C ASN A 163 -6.37 15.40 -8.48
N ASN A 164 -7.46 16.11 -8.42
CA ASN A 164 -7.65 17.16 -7.41
C ASN A 164 -8.12 16.62 -6.06
N GLN A 165 -7.76 15.39 -5.72
CA GLN A 165 -8.19 14.74 -4.49
C GLN A 165 -6.98 14.35 -3.64
N ILE A 166 -7.06 14.65 -2.35
CA ILE A 166 -6.05 14.21 -1.38
C ILE A 166 -6.47 12.83 -0.89
N PHE A 167 -5.67 11.83 -1.21
CA PHE A 167 -5.81 10.49 -0.65
C PHE A 167 -4.82 10.32 0.50
N LYS A 168 -5.26 9.65 1.55
CA LYS A 168 -4.41 9.27 2.67
C LYS A 168 -4.16 7.77 2.64
N LEU A 169 -2.91 7.39 2.77
CA LEU A 169 -2.53 5.99 2.92
C LEU A 169 -2.97 5.51 4.30
N ASP A 170 -3.72 4.42 4.37
CA ASP A 170 -4.21 3.83 5.61
C ASP A 170 -3.81 2.36 5.76
N SER A 171 -4.28 1.71 6.83
CA SER A 171 -3.99 0.30 7.13
C SER A 171 -4.42 -0.69 6.05
N THR A 172 -5.29 -0.29 5.13
CA THR A 172 -5.66 -1.10 3.96
C THR A 172 -4.64 -0.98 2.83
N GLY A 173 -3.74 -0.01 2.86
CA GLY A 173 -2.78 0.29 1.81
C GLY A 173 -3.38 1.07 0.65
N TYR A 174 -4.56 1.67 0.83
CA TYR A 174 -5.23 2.45 -0.20
C TYR A 174 -5.46 3.86 0.28
N TYR A 175 -5.48 4.80 -0.66
CA TYR A 175 -5.77 6.19 -0.37
C TYR A 175 -7.29 6.39 -0.25
N LYS A 176 -7.72 6.97 0.87
CA LYS A 176 -9.12 7.31 1.14
C LYS A 176 -9.28 8.76 1.53
#